data_85aabed3b18c571407e27829c6e1f6d7
#
_entry.id   85aabed3b18c571407e27829c6e1f6d7
#
_cell.length_a   1.000
_cell.length_b   1.000
_cell.length_c   1.000
_cell.angle_alpha   90.00
_cell.angle_beta   90.00
_cell.angle_gamma   90.00
#
_symmetry.space_group_name_H-M   'P 1'
#
loop_
_entity.id
_entity.type
_entity.pdbx_description
1 polymer ?
#
loop_
_entity_poly.entity_id
_entity_poly.type
_entity_poly.pdbx_seq_one_letter_code
_entity_poly.pdbx_strand_id
1 'polypeptide(L)'
;KKIVCLEGDSAFGFSLAEVETMARYGMDVLIFVINNGGVYHGDSKDSDEWLKLRQNSLEGVKDGLRSTSLGWEVGYEKIAEMCGGKGYLVRTPDELSQATEEGFKATVPVVINVIIEAGQAKKVVSSFGSRPFLVPQHRLMTPH
;
A
#
# COMPACT_ATOMS: atom_id res chain seq x y z
N LYS A 1 10.58 0.24 -22.66
CA LYS A 1 10.93 0.67 -21.30
C LYS A 1 9.96 0.04 -20.33
N LYS A 2 10.46 -0.54 -19.25
CA LYS A 2 9.64 -1.10 -18.17
C LYS A 2 8.88 0.01 -17.46
N ILE A 3 7.60 -0.20 -17.20
CA ILE A 3 6.79 0.69 -16.36
C ILE A 3 6.84 0.14 -14.94
N VAL A 4 7.10 1.03 -13.98
CA VAL A 4 7.12 0.71 -12.56
C VAL A 4 6.03 1.52 -11.87
N CYS A 5 5.20 0.85 -11.06
CA CYS A 5 4.15 1.44 -10.25
C CYS A 5 4.46 1.19 -8.77
N LEU A 6 4.26 2.20 -7.93
CA LEU A 6 4.42 2.09 -6.47
C LEU A 6 3.13 2.57 -5.82
N GLU A 7 2.45 1.67 -5.13
CA GLU A 7 1.13 1.94 -4.55
C GLU A 7 1.03 1.40 -3.11
N GLY A 8 0.20 2.01 -2.29
CA GLY A 8 -0.24 1.41 -1.04
C GLY A 8 -1.27 0.30 -1.29
N ASP A 9 -1.41 -0.61 -0.33
CA ASP A 9 -2.36 -1.72 -0.37
C ASP A 9 -3.80 -1.28 -0.60
N SER A 10 -4.23 -0.20 0.02
CA SER A 10 -5.57 0.36 -0.18
C SER A 10 -5.77 0.93 -1.58
N ALA A 11 -4.78 1.63 -2.14
CA ALA A 11 -4.85 2.18 -3.49
C ALA A 11 -4.86 1.04 -4.53
N PHE A 12 -3.99 0.06 -4.38
CA PHE A 12 -3.96 -1.13 -5.23
C PHE A 12 -5.29 -1.89 -5.18
N GLY A 13 -5.92 -1.98 -3.99
CA GLY A 13 -7.22 -2.65 -3.81
C GLY A 13 -8.34 -2.09 -4.69
N PHE A 14 -8.31 -0.80 -5.03
CA PHE A 14 -9.32 -0.19 -5.92
C PHE A 14 -9.21 -0.64 -7.38
N SER A 15 -8.03 -1.04 -7.84
CA SER A 15 -7.75 -1.36 -9.24
C SER A 15 -7.03 -2.70 -9.44
N LEU A 16 -7.03 -3.56 -8.43
CA LEU A 16 -6.33 -4.84 -8.51
C LEU A 16 -6.78 -5.71 -9.69
N ALA A 17 -8.04 -5.60 -10.13
CA ALA A 17 -8.55 -6.33 -11.29
C ALA A 17 -7.90 -5.90 -12.62
N GLU A 18 -7.28 -4.71 -12.67
CA GLU A 18 -6.58 -4.25 -13.88
C GLU A 18 -5.29 -5.04 -14.15
N VAL A 19 -4.82 -5.85 -13.20
CA VAL A 19 -3.72 -6.79 -13.43
C VAL A 19 -4.11 -7.83 -14.50
N GLU A 20 -5.37 -8.25 -14.55
CA GLU A 20 -5.90 -9.10 -15.63
C GLU A 20 -5.83 -8.37 -16.98
N THR A 21 -6.24 -7.11 -17.01
CA THR A 21 -6.15 -6.28 -18.22
C THR A 21 -4.70 -6.17 -18.70
N MET A 22 -3.76 -5.93 -17.78
CA MET A 22 -2.33 -5.86 -18.10
C MET A 22 -1.83 -7.20 -18.69
N ALA A 23 -2.20 -8.32 -18.09
CA ALA A 23 -1.81 -9.64 -18.57
C ALA A 23 -2.39 -9.94 -19.95
N ARG A 24 -3.67 -9.66 -20.16
CA ARG A 24 -4.37 -9.88 -21.42
C ARG A 24 -3.82 -9.05 -22.59
N TYR A 25 -3.35 -7.84 -22.29
CA TYR A 25 -2.72 -6.97 -23.30
C TYR A 25 -1.20 -7.11 -23.38
N GLY A 26 -0.60 -8.04 -22.65
CA GLY A 26 0.84 -8.26 -22.68
C GLY A 26 1.67 -7.09 -22.15
N MET A 27 1.13 -6.35 -21.18
CA MET A 27 1.81 -5.24 -20.53
C MET A 27 2.73 -5.74 -19.43
N ASP A 28 4.03 -5.51 -19.51
CA ASP A 28 5.02 -5.96 -18.53
C ASP A 28 5.25 -4.95 -17.39
N VAL A 29 4.19 -4.56 -16.71
CA VAL A 29 4.24 -3.61 -15.59
C VAL A 29 4.79 -4.28 -14.34
N LEU A 30 5.69 -3.59 -13.63
CA LEU A 30 6.20 -4.00 -12.32
C LEU A 30 5.54 -3.16 -11.23
N ILE A 31 4.75 -3.79 -10.39
CA ILE A 31 3.93 -3.14 -9.36
C ILE A 31 4.47 -3.51 -7.97
N PHE A 32 4.82 -2.51 -7.18
CA PHE A 32 5.12 -2.65 -5.76
C PHE A 32 3.89 -2.24 -4.94
N VAL A 33 3.38 -3.16 -4.15
CA VAL A 33 2.28 -2.90 -3.21
C VAL A 33 2.87 -2.77 -1.81
N ILE A 34 2.85 -1.56 -1.28
CA ILE A 34 3.30 -1.30 0.09
C ILE A 34 2.16 -1.64 1.04
N ASN A 35 2.28 -2.79 1.68
CA ASN A 35 1.21 -3.40 2.47
C ASN A 35 1.45 -3.21 3.96
N ASN A 36 0.69 -2.31 4.56
CA ASN A 36 0.66 -2.05 6.00
C ASN A 36 -0.68 -2.44 6.65
N GLY A 37 -1.57 -3.12 5.90
CA GLY A 37 -2.86 -3.59 6.38
C GLY A 37 -3.93 -2.50 6.56
N GLY A 38 -3.81 -1.36 5.87
CA GLY A 38 -4.82 -0.32 5.98
C GLY A 38 -4.54 0.98 5.24
N VAL A 39 -5.53 1.83 5.21
CA VAL A 39 -5.42 3.18 4.69
C VAL A 39 -4.51 3.99 5.63
N TYR A 40 -3.65 4.84 5.07
CA TYR A 40 -2.67 5.65 5.80
C TYR A 40 -1.59 4.83 6.50
N HIS A 41 -1.73 4.59 7.80
CA HIS A 41 -0.68 3.99 8.65
C HIS A 41 -0.93 2.52 8.98
N GLY A 42 -2.10 2.00 8.60
CA GLY A 42 -2.61 0.75 9.17
C GLY A 42 -3.10 0.94 10.60
N ASP A 43 -3.87 -0.01 11.11
CA ASP A 43 -4.54 0.12 12.42
C ASP A 43 -4.07 -0.89 13.45
N SER A 44 -3.33 -1.91 13.05
CA SER A 44 -2.91 -3.01 13.91
C SER A 44 -1.40 -3.21 13.81
N LYS A 45 -0.74 -3.31 14.96
CA LYS A 45 0.72 -3.51 15.03
C LYS A 45 1.15 -4.97 14.78
N ASP A 46 0.23 -5.91 15.06
CA ASP A 46 0.46 -7.34 14.91
C ASP A 46 -0.84 -8.09 14.59
N SER A 47 -0.71 -9.38 14.27
CA SER A 47 -1.83 -10.27 13.94
C SER A 47 -2.81 -10.44 15.08
N ASP A 48 -2.35 -10.47 16.32
CA ASP A 48 -3.19 -10.72 17.50
C ASP A 48 -4.08 -9.52 17.78
N GLU A 49 -3.53 -8.30 17.65
CA GLU A 49 -4.33 -7.08 17.75
C GLU A 49 -5.36 -7.02 16.62
N TRP A 50 -4.98 -7.35 15.38
CA TRP A 50 -5.92 -7.39 14.28
C TRP A 50 -7.05 -8.39 14.47
N LEU A 51 -6.73 -9.61 14.93
CA LEU A 51 -7.72 -10.65 15.22
C LEU A 51 -8.69 -10.21 16.32
N LYS A 52 -8.19 -9.55 17.37
CA LYS A 52 -9.02 -9.00 18.46
C LYS A 52 -9.97 -7.93 17.93
N LEU A 53 -9.48 -6.97 17.16
CA LEU A 53 -10.31 -5.91 16.55
C LEU A 53 -11.37 -6.51 15.61
N ARG A 54 -10.97 -7.51 14.81
CA ARG A 54 -11.90 -8.23 13.94
C ARG A 54 -12.99 -8.93 14.74
N GLN A 55 -12.65 -9.61 15.82
CA GLN A 55 -13.63 -10.28 16.69
C GLN A 55 -14.60 -9.27 17.28
N ASN A 56 -14.11 -8.15 17.81
CA ASN A 56 -14.94 -7.07 18.31
C ASN A 56 -15.94 -6.57 17.26
N SER A 57 -15.50 -6.43 16.00
CA SER A 57 -16.38 -6.02 14.91
C SER A 57 -17.49 -7.03 14.63
N LEU A 58 -17.17 -8.32 14.66
CA LEU A 58 -18.14 -9.39 14.43
C LEU A 58 -19.19 -9.48 15.53
N GLU A 59 -18.80 -9.16 16.75
CA GLU A 59 -19.68 -9.16 17.94
C GLU A 59 -20.44 -7.84 18.14
N GLY A 60 -20.16 -6.83 17.30
CA GLY A 60 -20.79 -5.50 17.44
C GLY A 60 -20.34 -4.73 18.69
N VAL A 61 -19.18 -5.09 19.24
CA VAL A 61 -18.60 -4.43 20.42
C VAL A 61 -17.86 -3.16 19.99
N LYS A 62 -17.71 -2.21 20.92
CA LYS A 62 -16.86 -1.02 20.69
C LYS A 62 -15.41 -1.43 20.45
N ASP A 63 -14.67 -0.55 19.76
CA ASP A 63 -13.26 -0.73 19.42
C ASP A 63 -12.98 -1.95 18.53
N GLY A 64 -13.81 -2.12 17.50
CA GLY A 64 -13.58 -3.03 16.39
C GLY A 64 -12.65 -2.43 15.31
N LEU A 65 -12.53 -3.15 14.20
CA LEU A 65 -11.80 -2.67 13.02
C LEU A 65 -12.42 -1.36 12.53
N ARG A 66 -11.57 -0.40 12.21
CA ARG A 66 -11.98 0.86 11.59
C ARG A 66 -12.36 0.64 10.13
N SER A 67 -13.12 1.56 9.55
CA SER A 67 -13.42 1.55 8.11
C SER A 67 -12.18 1.71 7.21
N THR A 68 -11.06 2.10 7.80
CA THR A 68 -9.74 2.23 7.16
C THR A 68 -8.88 0.98 7.27
N SER A 69 -9.28 -0.01 8.08
CA SER A 69 -8.57 -1.27 8.23
C SER A 69 -8.78 -2.16 7.03
N LEU A 70 -7.71 -2.81 6.58
CA LEU A 70 -7.73 -3.88 5.59
C LEU A 70 -7.44 -5.22 6.25
N GLY A 71 -7.48 -6.29 5.47
CA GLY A 71 -7.09 -7.61 5.96
C GLY A 71 -5.62 -7.65 6.37
N TRP A 72 -5.32 -8.45 7.39
CA TRP A 72 -3.93 -8.66 7.82
C TRP A 72 -3.15 -9.38 6.72
N GLU A 73 -2.07 -8.77 6.26
CA GLU A 73 -1.15 -9.32 5.27
C GLU A 73 -1.85 -9.96 4.06
N VAL A 74 -2.79 -9.25 3.47
CA VAL A 74 -3.49 -9.72 2.28
C VAL A 74 -2.49 -10.06 1.19
N GLY A 75 -2.63 -11.25 0.59
CA GLY A 75 -1.74 -11.76 -0.45
C GLY A 75 -2.01 -11.12 -1.81
N TYR A 76 -1.73 -9.83 -1.97
CA TYR A 76 -1.96 -9.10 -3.23
C TYR A 76 -1.13 -9.63 -4.41
N GLU A 77 0.01 -10.26 -4.14
CA GLU A 77 0.86 -10.88 -5.17
C GLU A 77 0.14 -11.97 -5.96
N LYS A 78 -0.80 -12.66 -5.30
CA LYS A 78 -1.53 -13.78 -5.90
C LYS A 78 -2.42 -13.38 -7.07
N ILE A 79 -2.83 -12.11 -7.15
CA ILE A 79 -3.60 -11.62 -8.30
C ILE A 79 -2.78 -11.72 -9.60
N ALA A 80 -1.48 -11.42 -9.54
CA ALA A 80 -0.62 -11.56 -10.71
C ALA A 80 -0.51 -13.02 -11.16
N GLU A 81 -0.30 -13.95 -10.22
CA GLU A 81 -0.23 -15.38 -10.50
C GLU A 81 -1.54 -15.89 -11.11
N MET A 82 -2.68 -15.48 -10.55
CA MET A 82 -4.01 -15.84 -11.06
C MET A 82 -4.22 -15.37 -12.51
N CYS A 83 -3.64 -14.22 -12.88
CA CYS A 83 -3.76 -13.65 -14.22
C CYS A 83 -2.64 -14.05 -15.18
N GLY A 84 -1.75 -15.00 -14.79
CA GLY A 84 -0.64 -15.46 -15.62
C GLY A 84 0.62 -14.58 -15.55
N GLY A 85 0.68 -13.66 -14.60
CA GLY A 85 1.87 -12.88 -14.25
C GLY A 85 2.74 -13.56 -13.19
N LYS A 86 3.54 -12.79 -12.47
CA LYS A 86 4.37 -13.25 -11.35
C LYS A 86 4.07 -12.49 -10.09
N GLY A 87 3.97 -13.20 -8.98
CA GLY A 87 3.75 -12.66 -7.64
C GLY A 87 4.92 -12.93 -6.71
N TYR A 88 5.27 -11.94 -5.88
CA TYR A 88 6.30 -12.06 -4.86
C TYR A 88 5.79 -11.43 -3.56
N LEU A 89 5.82 -12.21 -2.47
CA LEU A 89 5.60 -11.71 -1.12
C LEU A 89 6.97 -11.48 -0.48
N VAL A 90 7.25 -10.24 -0.05
CA VAL A 90 8.54 -9.87 0.51
C VAL A 90 8.39 -9.19 1.87
N ARG A 91 9.30 -9.52 2.79
CA ARG A 91 9.34 -9.01 4.17
C ARG A 91 10.69 -8.44 4.55
N THR A 92 11.72 -8.73 3.75
CA THR A 92 13.09 -8.31 4.02
C THR A 92 13.66 -7.52 2.84
N PRO A 93 14.66 -6.64 3.08
CA PRO A 93 15.35 -5.93 2.01
C PRO A 93 15.99 -6.86 0.96
N ASP A 94 16.52 -8.00 1.40
CA ASP A 94 17.16 -8.95 0.49
C ASP A 94 16.13 -9.62 -0.44
N GLU A 95 14.99 -10.07 0.10
CA GLU A 95 13.88 -10.58 -0.70
C GLU A 95 13.35 -9.53 -1.68
N LEU A 96 13.24 -8.26 -1.23
CA LEU A 96 12.81 -7.16 -2.10
C LEU A 96 13.79 -6.94 -3.25
N SER A 97 15.09 -6.97 -2.96
CA SER A 97 16.13 -6.84 -3.98
C SER A 97 16.04 -7.93 -5.03
N GLN A 98 15.95 -9.19 -4.59
CA GLN A 98 15.82 -10.34 -5.48
C GLN A 98 14.55 -10.28 -6.32
N ALA A 99 13.39 -10.04 -5.69
CA ALA A 99 12.11 -9.93 -6.40
C ALA A 99 12.12 -8.78 -7.41
N THR A 100 12.78 -7.66 -7.08
CA THR A 100 12.93 -6.52 -7.96
C THR A 100 13.75 -6.88 -9.20
N GLU A 101 14.90 -7.56 -9.04
CA GLU A 101 15.73 -7.99 -10.17
C GLU A 101 14.98 -8.94 -11.09
N GLU A 102 14.24 -9.89 -10.54
CA GLU A 102 13.42 -10.82 -11.31
C GLU A 102 12.25 -10.11 -12.01
N GLY A 103 11.63 -9.15 -11.30
CA GLY A 103 10.55 -8.34 -11.83
C GLY A 103 10.98 -7.50 -13.04
N PHE A 104 12.18 -6.93 -13.01
CA PHE A 104 12.72 -6.17 -14.15
C PHE A 104 12.98 -7.03 -15.38
N LYS A 105 13.31 -8.31 -15.20
CA LYS A 105 13.57 -9.28 -16.30
C LYS A 105 12.28 -9.90 -16.85
N ALA A 106 11.17 -9.84 -16.11
CA ALA A 106 9.91 -10.44 -16.52
C ALA A 106 9.31 -9.70 -17.72
N THR A 107 8.60 -10.45 -18.56
CA THR A 107 7.85 -9.95 -19.73
C THR A 107 6.33 -10.02 -19.53
N VAL A 108 5.92 -10.22 -18.30
CA VAL A 108 4.52 -10.30 -17.85
C VAL A 108 4.32 -9.34 -16.70
N PRO A 109 3.08 -9.00 -16.30
CA PRO A 109 2.84 -8.22 -15.10
C PRO A 109 3.45 -8.87 -13.87
N VAL A 110 4.05 -8.06 -13.01
CA VAL A 110 4.65 -8.53 -11.75
C VAL A 110 4.07 -7.72 -10.60
N VAL A 111 3.62 -8.40 -9.55
CA VAL A 111 3.21 -7.77 -8.30
C VAL A 111 4.15 -8.20 -7.18
N ILE A 112 4.85 -7.25 -6.61
CA ILE A 112 5.68 -7.43 -5.41
C ILE A 112 4.92 -6.85 -4.22
N ASN A 113 4.41 -7.73 -3.37
CA ASN A 113 3.69 -7.38 -2.15
C ASN A 113 4.69 -7.20 -1.02
N VAL A 114 4.93 -5.96 -0.63
CA VAL A 114 5.94 -5.57 0.36
C VAL A 114 5.25 -5.38 1.71
N ILE A 115 5.43 -6.33 2.61
CA ILE A 115 4.89 -6.23 3.96
C ILE A 115 5.76 -5.25 4.77
N ILE A 116 5.12 -4.23 5.30
CA ILE A 116 5.75 -3.27 6.21
C ILE A 116 4.95 -3.19 7.51
N GLU A 117 5.60 -2.76 8.57
CA GLU A 117 4.92 -2.52 9.84
C GLU A 117 3.84 -1.46 9.67
N ALA A 118 2.67 -1.71 10.27
CA ALA A 118 1.64 -0.69 10.48
C ALA A 118 2.25 0.41 11.35
N GLY A 119 2.48 1.57 10.75
CA GLY A 119 3.32 2.59 11.36
C GLY A 119 2.53 3.56 12.21
N GLN A 120 3.08 3.92 13.37
CA GLN A 120 2.82 5.23 13.92
C GLN A 120 3.35 6.28 12.92
N ALA A 121 2.60 7.38 12.73
CA ALA A 121 3.05 8.49 11.90
C ALA A 121 4.44 8.95 12.36
N LYS A 122 5.49 8.45 11.74
CA LYS A 122 6.83 9.02 11.94
C LYS A 122 6.75 10.45 11.43
N LYS A 123 6.98 11.43 12.33
CA LYS A 123 7.21 12.79 11.88
C LYS A 123 8.27 12.74 10.80
N VAL A 124 7.88 13.08 9.58
CA VAL A 124 8.84 13.26 8.49
C VAL A 124 9.73 14.41 8.94
N VAL A 125 10.90 14.08 9.48
CA VAL A 125 11.95 15.06 9.68
C VAL A 125 12.48 15.32 8.27
N SER A 126 11.88 16.31 7.59
CA SER A 126 12.41 16.77 6.33
C SER A 126 13.80 17.34 6.60
N SER A 127 14.83 16.70 6.10
CA SER A 127 16.20 17.24 6.07
C SER A 127 16.34 18.45 5.13
N PHE A 128 15.26 18.82 4.45
CA PHE A 128 15.15 20.10 3.74
C PHE A 128 14.69 21.16 4.73
N GLY A 129 15.60 22.08 5.02
CA GLY A 129 15.40 23.16 5.98
C GLY A 129 14.01 23.78 5.91
N SER A 130 13.35 23.79 7.05
CA SER A 130 12.02 24.32 7.27
C SER A 130 11.97 25.80 6.88
N ARG A 131 11.54 26.09 5.66
CA ARG A 131 10.93 27.38 5.38
C ARG A 131 9.46 27.26 5.77
N PRO A 132 8.97 28.06 6.73
CA PRO A 132 7.54 28.07 7.01
C PRO A 132 6.81 28.54 5.75
N PHE A 133 5.85 27.76 5.29
CA PHE A 133 4.93 28.17 4.24
C PHE A 133 4.07 29.29 4.84
N LEU A 134 4.43 30.53 4.56
CA LEU A 134 3.60 31.68 4.90
C LEU A 134 2.38 31.63 3.99
N VAL A 135 1.26 31.17 4.54
CA VAL A 135 -0.05 31.39 3.92
C VAL A 135 -0.32 32.89 3.94
N PRO A 136 -0.53 33.57 2.80
CA PRO A 136 -0.91 34.95 2.80
C PRO A 136 -2.26 35.09 3.51
N GLN A 137 -2.29 35.78 4.63
CA GLN A 137 -3.54 36.16 5.25
C GLN A 137 -4.22 37.19 4.33
N HIS A 138 -5.27 36.76 3.64
CA HIS A 138 -6.17 37.67 2.96
C HIS A 138 -6.79 38.58 4.00
N ARG A 139 -6.41 39.88 3.96
CA ARG A 139 -7.10 40.96 4.65
C ARG A 139 -8.57 40.91 4.25
N LEU A 140 -9.42 40.56 5.19
CA LEU A 140 -10.85 40.83 5.07
C LEU A 140 -11.05 42.34 4.99
N MET A 141 -11.50 42.81 3.83
CA MET A 141 -11.97 44.20 3.71
C MET A 141 -13.23 44.34 4.54
N THR A 142 -13.20 45.22 5.52
CA THR A 142 -14.39 45.72 6.24
C THR A 142 -15.20 46.59 5.28
N PRO A 143 -16.53 46.38 5.17
CA PRO A 143 -17.38 47.28 4.40
C PRO A 143 -17.58 48.58 5.19
N HIS A 144 -17.45 49.71 4.51
CA HIS A 144 -17.94 51.01 4.96
C HIS A 144 -19.44 51.13 4.78
#